data_939d5e5dcd34c577ad72928ada3e9b75
#
_entry.id   939d5e5dcd34c577ad72928ada3e9b75
#
_cell.length_a   1.000
_cell.length_b   1.000
_cell.length_c   1.000
_cell.angle_alpha   90.00
_cell.angle_beta   90.00
_cell.angle_gamma   90.00
#
_symmetry.space_group_name_H-M   'P 1'
#
loop_
_entity.id
_entity.type
_entity.pdbx_description
1 polymer ?
#
loop_
_entity_poly.entity_id
_entity_poly.type
_entity_poly.pdbx_seq_one_letter_code
_entity_poly.pdbx_strand_id
1 'polypeptide(L)'
;VLFVREDDLEVGFALFFHNFSTFLGRAGIYLKDLYVMPKYRGRGYGKGLFQQLARIAVERGCGRLEWWCLDWSKPSIGFYLSLGAEPMKDWTVYRIAGDTLTKLAQ
;
A
#
# COMPACT_ATOMS: atom_id res chain seq x y z
N VAL A 1 0.23 2.50 -11.96
CA VAL A 1 -0.86 3.00 -11.13
C VAL A 1 -2.19 2.42 -11.60
N LEU A 2 -3.10 2.14 -10.65
CA LEU A 2 -4.45 1.68 -10.93
C LEU A 2 -5.46 2.79 -10.67
N PHE A 3 -6.50 2.88 -11.52
CA PHE A 3 -7.59 3.83 -11.34
C PHE A 3 -8.92 3.11 -11.17
N VAL A 4 -9.80 3.67 -10.35
CA VAL A 4 -11.21 3.30 -10.28
C VAL A 4 -12.01 4.35 -11.04
N ARG A 5 -12.89 3.90 -11.93
CA ARG A 5 -13.77 4.78 -12.69
C ARG A 5 -15.23 4.49 -12.40
N GLU A 6 -16.02 5.54 -12.34
CA GLU A 6 -17.48 5.47 -12.29
C GLU A 6 -18.00 6.47 -13.30
N ASP A 7 -18.74 6.00 -14.32
CA ASP A 7 -19.30 6.83 -15.39
C ASP A 7 -18.26 7.74 -16.06
N ASP A 8 -17.11 7.17 -16.45
CA ASP A 8 -15.99 7.86 -17.09
C ASP A 8 -15.24 8.86 -16.19
N LEU A 9 -15.61 8.96 -14.91
CA LEU A 9 -14.89 9.77 -13.93
C LEU A 9 -13.95 8.91 -13.12
N GLU A 10 -12.70 9.31 -13.02
CA GLU A 10 -11.73 8.64 -12.14
C GLU A 10 -11.98 9.06 -10.70
N VAL A 11 -12.46 8.13 -9.88
CA VAL A 11 -12.90 8.40 -8.51
C VAL A 11 -11.93 7.89 -7.44
N GLY A 12 -10.92 7.15 -7.85
CA GLY A 12 -9.90 6.64 -6.93
C GLY A 12 -8.69 6.10 -7.67
N PHE A 13 -7.62 5.87 -6.91
CA PHE A 13 -6.40 5.32 -7.49
C PHE A 13 -5.59 4.56 -6.44
N ALA A 14 -4.69 3.71 -6.92
CA ALA A 14 -3.64 3.09 -6.13
C ALA A 14 -2.30 3.32 -6.84
N LEU A 15 -1.36 3.91 -6.15
CA LEU A 15 0.01 4.09 -6.62
C LEU A 15 0.90 3.06 -5.92
N PHE A 16 1.56 2.24 -6.70
CA PHE A 16 2.39 1.16 -6.19
C PHE A 16 3.68 1.02 -6.98
N PHE A 17 4.63 0.34 -6.38
CA PHE A 17 5.88 -0.02 -7.05
C PHE A 17 6.35 -1.40 -6.57
N HIS A 18 7.32 -1.96 -7.27
CA HIS A 18 7.90 -3.24 -6.88
C HIS A 18 9.04 -3.02 -5.91
N ASN A 19 9.10 -3.86 -4.87
CA ASN A 19 10.25 -3.99 -3.99
C ASN A 19 10.76 -5.44 -4.07
N PHE A 20 11.77 -5.77 -3.30
CA PHE A 20 12.34 -7.12 -3.31
C PHE A 20 12.61 -7.57 -1.88
N SER A 21 12.22 -8.81 -1.56
CA SER A 21 12.53 -9.43 -0.28
C SER A 21 13.66 -10.42 -0.43
N THR A 22 14.76 -10.18 0.29
CA THR A 22 15.89 -11.11 0.30
C THR A 22 15.53 -12.42 1.01
N PHE A 23 14.63 -12.37 1.98
CA PHE A 23 14.15 -13.57 2.67
C PHE A 23 13.34 -14.48 1.76
N LEU A 24 12.45 -13.90 0.96
CA LEU A 24 11.62 -14.67 0.05
C LEU A 24 12.31 -14.99 -1.26
N GLY A 25 13.35 -14.24 -1.62
CA GLY A 25 13.96 -14.34 -2.94
C GLY A 25 13.01 -13.93 -4.05
N ARG A 26 12.03 -13.06 -3.77
CA ARG A 26 10.98 -12.63 -4.70
C ARG A 26 10.77 -11.14 -4.65
N ALA A 27 10.34 -10.58 -5.77
CA ALA A 27 9.79 -9.24 -5.80
C ALA A 27 8.50 -9.20 -4.97
N GLY A 28 8.17 -8.02 -4.48
CA GLY A 28 6.92 -7.73 -3.81
C GLY A 28 6.29 -6.49 -4.41
N ILE A 29 5.08 -6.18 -4.02
CA ILE A 29 4.42 -4.92 -4.35
C ILE A 29 4.31 -4.10 -3.08
N TYR A 30 4.74 -2.85 -3.16
CA TYR A 30 4.57 -1.86 -2.11
C TYR A 30 3.54 -0.83 -2.56
N LEU A 31 2.43 -0.74 -1.82
CA LEU A 31 1.40 0.25 -2.06
C LEU A 31 1.80 1.56 -1.39
N LYS A 32 2.10 2.57 -2.20
CA LYS A 32 2.52 3.88 -1.71
C LYS A 32 1.32 4.73 -1.30
N ASP A 33 0.33 4.84 -2.17
CA ASP A 33 -0.87 5.65 -1.93
C ASP A 33 -2.11 4.94 -2.45
N LEU A 34 -3.18 4.99 -1.67
CA LEU A 34 -4.49 4.55 -2.08
C LEU A 34 -5.48 5.64 -1.71
N TYR A 35 -6.26 6.08 -2.67
CA TYR A 35 -7.21 7.16 -2.47
C TYR A 35 -8.51 6.90 -3.20
N VAL A 36 -9.61 7.15 -2.53
CA VAL A 36 -10.96 7.18 -3.12
C VAL A 36 -11.57 8.51 -2.74
N MET A 37 -12.12 9.23 -3.72
CA MET A 37 -12.78 10.52 -3.47
C MET A 37 -13.85 10.35 -2.38
N PRO A 38 -13.97 11.28 -1.42
CA PRO A 38 -14.88 11.12 -0.28
C PRO A 38 -16.32 10.81 -0.67
N LYS A 39 -16.83 11.41 -1.73
CA LYS A 39 -18.19 11.18 -2.24
C LYS A 39 -18.42 9.72 -2.67
N TYR A 40 -17.37 9.00 -3.02
CA TYR A 40 -17.45 7.64 -3.55
C TYR A 40 -16.98 6.58 -2.56
N ARG A 41 -16.69 6.97 -1.34
CA ARG A 41 -16.30 6.04 -0.27
C ARG A 41 -17.49 5.23 0.21
N GLY A 42 -17.21 4.05 0.79
CA GLY A 42 -18.26 3.16 1.29
C GLY A 42 -18.93 2.33 0.21
N ARG A 43 -18.40 2.32 -1.01
CA ARG A 43 -18.94 1.55 -2.14
C ARG A 43 -18.08 0.33 -2.52
N GLY A 44 -17.06 0.02 -1.71
CA GLY A 44 -16.19 -1.12 -1.95
C GLY A 44 -15.04 -0.86 -2.92
N TYR A 45 -14.80 0.38 -3.33
CA TYR A 45 -13.72 0.70 -4.28
C TYR A 45 -12.34 0.48 -3.69
N GLY A 46 -12.13 0.82 -2.41
CA GLY A 46 -10.87 0.55 -1.72
C GLY A 46 -10.54 -0.93 -1.70
N LYS A 47 -11.52 -1.75 -1.31
CA LYS A 47 -11.36 -3.20 -1.32
C LYS A 47 -11.10 -3.73 -2.73
N GLY A 48 -11.78 -3.20 -3.73
CA GLY A 48 -11.57 -3.57 -5.13
C GLY A 48 -10.15 -3.28 -5.60
N LEU A 49 -9.59 -2.13 -5.21
CA LEU A 49 -8.20 -1.78 -5.51
C LEU A 49 -7.24 -2.79 -4.87
N PHE A 50 -7.43 -3.15 -3.61
CA PHE A 50 -6.59 -4.16 -2.94
C PHE A 50 -6.71 -5.52 -3.61
N GLN A 51 -7.92 -5.92 -4.02
CA GLN A 51 -8.12 -7.18 -4.74
C GLN A 51 -7.36 -7.19 -6.06
N GLN A 52 -7.39 -6.09 -6.80
CA GLN A 52 -6.67 -5.97 -8.06
C GLN A 52 -5.15 -5.99 -7.85
N LEU A 53 -4.65 -5.31 -6.82
CA LEU A 53 -3.24 -5.35 -6.45
C LEU A 53 -2.80 -6.76 -6.10
N ALA A 54 -3.62 -7.50 -5.36
CA ALA A 54 -3.34 -8.89 -5.02
C ALA A 54 -3.25 -9.77 -6.28
N ARG A 55 -4.16 -9.58 -7.24
CA ARG A 55 -4.10 -10.29 -8.52
C ARG A 55 -2.82 -9.99 -9.29
N ILE A 56 -2.44 -8.71 -9.35
CA ILE A 56 -1.19 -8.30 -10.01
C ILE A 56 0.00 -8.95 -9.33
N ALA A 57 0.02 -8.97 -7.99
CA ALA A 57 1.09 -9.60 -7.24
C ALA A 57 1.20 -11.09 -7.57
N VAL A 58 0.10 -11.81 -7.56
CA VAL A 58 0.07 -13.24 -7.89
C VAL A 58 0.52 -13.48 -9.34
N GLU A 59 -0.01 -12.71 -10.29
CA GLU A 59 0.34 -12.85 -11.71
C GLU A 59 1.81 -12.61 -12.00
N ARG A 60 2.43 -11.69 -11.24
CA ARG A 60 3.85 -11.35 -11.41
C ARG A 60 4.79 -12.18 -10.55
N GLY A 61 4.27 -13.18 -9.84
CA GLY A 61 5.07 -14.03 -8.96
C GLY A 61 5.60 -13.32 -7.72
N CYS A 62 4.96 -12.21 -7.33
CA CYS A 62 5.33 -11.47 -6.12
C CYS A 62 4.88 -12.21 -4.88
N GLY A 63 5.71 -12.20 -3.82
CA GLY A 63 5.42 -12.89 -2.58
C GLY A 63 4.65 -12.09 -1.56
N ARG A 64 4.55 -10.77 -1.74
CA ARG A 64 3.94 -9.87 -0.75
C ARG A 64 3.27 -8.68 -1.41
N LEU A 65 2.30 -8.15 -0.67
CA LEU A 65 1.72 -6.82 -0.87
C LEU A 65 1.82 -6.12 0.47
N GLU A 66 2.55 -5.01 0.54
CA GLU A 66 2.83 -4.30 1.78
C GLU A 66 2.50 -2.82 1.66
N TRP A 67 2.15 -2.20 2.79
CA TRP A 67 1.91 -0.76 2.88
C TRP A 67 2.08 -0.31 4.33
N TRP A 68 2.21 1.00 4.52
CA TRP A 68 2.30 1.59 5.85
C TRP A 68 0.99 2.22 6.27
N CYS A 69 0.72 2.17 7.56
CA CYS A 69 -0.44 2.76 8.17
C CYS A 69 -0.02 3.41 9.48
N LEU A 70 -0.57 4.59 9.74
CA LEU A 70 -0.34 5.25 11.03
C LEU A 70 -0.99 4.41 12.14
N ASP A 71 -0.24 4.17 13.22
CA ASP A 71 -0.69 3.29 14.30
C ASP A 71 -1.96 3.78 15.01
N TRP A 72 -2.26 5.07 14.91
CA TRP A 72 -3.44 5.65 15.52
C TRP A 72 -4.66 5.73 14.59
N SER A 73 -4.53 5.31 13.35
CA SER A 73 -5.64 5.36 12.37
C SER A 73 -6.53 4.12 12.51
N LYS A 74 -7.35 4.09 13.54
CA LYS A 74 -8.19 2.92 13.87
C LYS A 74 -9.13 2.45 12.75
N PRO A 75 -9.84 3.33 12.02
CA PRO A 75 -10.70 2.88 10.91
C PRO A 75 -9.91 2.17 9.82
N SER A 76 -8.72 2.69 9.48
CA SER A 76 -7.85 2.08 8.48
C SER A 76 -7.34 0.72 8.95
N ILE A 77 -6.93 0.62 10.20
CA ILE A 77 -6.45 -0.65 10.79
C ILE A 77 -7.54 -1.72 10.71
N GLY A 78 -8.77 -1.38 11.09
CA GLY A 78 -9.91 -2.31 11.02
C GLY A 78 -10.17 -2.79 9.60
N PHE A 79 -10.09 -1.89 8.63
CA PHE A 79 -10.24 -2.24 7.22
C PHE A 79 -9.13 -3.20 6.77
N TYR A 80 -7.87 -2.91 7.10
CA TYR A 80 -6.75 -3.76 6.70
C TYR A 80 -6.83 -5.16 7.33
N LEU A 81 -7.18 -5.23 8.61
CA LEU A 81 -7.36 -6.52 9.28
C LEU A 81 -8.49 -7.33 8.64
N SER A 82 -9.55 -6.68 8.17
CA SER A 82 -10.65 -7.35 7.48
C SER A 82 -10.22 -7.98 6.16
N LEU A 83 -9.13 -7.50 5.55
CA LEU A 83 -8.55 -8.07 4.34
C LEU A 83 -7.64 -9.26 4.62
N GLY A 84 -7.35 -9.56 5.89
CA GLY A 84 -6.39 -10.59 6.27
C GLY A 84 -4.96 -10.09 6.40
N ALA A 85 -4.74 -8.76 6.41
CA ALA A 85 -3.42 -8.20 6.59
C ALA A 85 -2.90 -8.44 8.01
N GLU A 86 -1.58 -8.64 8.12
CA GLU A 86 -0.89 -8.82 9.40
C GLU A 86 -0.01 -7.61 9.68
N PRO A 87 -0.15 -6.96 10.85
CA PRO A 87 0.76 -5.87 11.23
C PRO A 87 2.14 -6.44 11.58
N MET A 88 3.18 -5.88 10.99
CA MET A 88 4.57 -6.31 11.23
C MET A 88 5.13 -5.60 12.45
N LYS A 89 4.73 -6.04 13.66
CA LYS A 89 5.02 -5.34 14.92
C LYS A 89 6.47 -5.41 15.36
N ASP A 90 7.21 -6.39 14.87
CA ASP A 90 8.62 -6.56 15.24
C ASP A 90 9.55 -5.65 14.43
N TRP A 91 9.02 -4.91 13.47
CA TRP A 91 9.79 -4.06 12.57
C TRP A 91 9.57 -2.59 12.91
N THR A 92 10.66 -1.84 12.92
CA THR A 92 10.63 -0.39 13.11
C THR A 92 11.23 0.26 11.87
N VAL A 93 10.55 1.29 11.38
CA VAL A 93 11.07 2.10 10.27
C VAL A 93 12.06 3.11 10.80
N TYR A 94 13.27 3.12 10.25
CA TYR A 94 14.27 4.14 10.53
C TYR A 94 14.36 5.09 9.36
N ARG A 95 14.55 6.36 9.66
CA ARG A 95 14.61 7.41 8.63
C ARG A 95 15.78 8.35 8.90
N ILE A 96 16.51 8.64 7.84
CA ILE A 96 17.46 9.75 7.82
C ILE A 96 16.96 10.74 6.78
N ALA A 97 16.74 11.98 7.18
CA ALA A 97 16.17 13.01 6.31
C ALA A 97 16.68 14.39 6.72
N GLY A 98 16.43 15.39 5.87
CA GLY A 98 16.77 16.78 6.15
C GLY A 98 18.25 16.98 6.40
N ASP A 99 18.59 17.80 7.41
CA ASP A 99 19.96 18.14 7.73
C ASP A 99 20.83 16.93 8.09
N THR A 100 20.24 15.94 8.76
CA THR A 100 20.98 14.73 9.11
C THR A 100 21.43 13.98 7.86
N LEU A 101 20.57 13.90 6.84
CA LEU A 101 20.90 13.27 5.57
C LEU A 101 22.05 14.02 4.88
N THR A 102 21.94 15.35 4.82
CA THR A 102 22.96 16.19 4.19
C THR A 102 24.31 16.04 4.89
N LYS A 103 24.33 16.04 6.21
CA LYS A 103 25.56 15.90 6.98
C LYS A 103 26.20 14.52 6.79
N LEU A 104 25.40 13.47 6.73
CA LEU A 104 25.91 12.12 6.52
C LEU A 104 26.55 11.96 5.14
N ALA A 105 26.08 12.69 4.15
CA ALA A 105 26.56 12.63 2.77
C ALA A 105 27.87 13.37 2.54
N GLN A 106 28.32 14.18 3.49
CA GLN A 106 29.57 14.97 3.38
C GLN A 106 30.82 14.12 3.54
#